data_21de053fa91ed6c22825dc94e3b10fe9
#
_entry.id   21de053fa91ed6c22825dc94e3b10fe9
#
_cell.length_a   1.000
_cell.length_b   1.000
_cell.length_c   1.000
_cell.angle_alpha   90.00
_cell.angle_beta   90.00
_cell.angle_gamma   90.00
#
_symmetry.space_group_name_H-M   'P 1'
#
loop_
_entity.id
_entity.type
_entity.pdbx_description
1 polymer ?
#
loop_
_entity_poly.entity_id
_entity_poly.type
_entity_poly.pdbx_seq_one_letter_code
_entity_poly.pdbx_strand_id
1 'polypeptide(L)'
;MNLSAMPDFPKGTPAFVEMLKKHEPFIQHWDLSRPSAPDELSLLPGGISLEPAFPDPEKLLDTAYADFRRFLSEAELSGGKIPVKVKETAGFPEEAYRLTIEKECIVLESSDTEGIRRGLYYLRDLIAASPFLKQGVHDRKPWLKNRISRCFFGPIKRPPFNIDELMNDIDYYPEEYLSRLAHEGINGLWLTMYFRDLPSSIFPGRGKDAEKRLAKLRLTVERCARYGIRIYVFLSEPKLFGSSHFAVPMEDAKDHPELVGASIADGRFGTFCTSTETGSLSFP
;
A
#
# COMPACT_ATOMS: atom_id res chain seq x y z
N MET A 1 9.35 -11.48 34.00
CA MET A 1 9.37 -12.36 32.81
C MET A 1 10.82 -12.32 32.28
N ASN A 2 11.49 -13.47 32.17
CA ASN A 2 12.88 -13.52 31.73
C ASN A 2 12.91 -13.38 30.21
N LEU A 3 13.26 -12.21 29.70
CA LEU A 3 13.28 -11.87 28.28
C LEU A 3 14.37 -12.60 27.47
N SER A 4 15.33 -13.23 28.16
CA SER A 4 16.42 -13.99 27.52
C SER A 4 16.02 -15.39 27.04
N ALA A 5 14.80 -15.85 27.31
CA ALA A 5 14.31 -17.18 26.96
C ALA A 5 13.33 -17.17 25.76
N MET A 6 13.14 -16.04 25.08
CA MET A 6 12.30 -16.01 23.88
C MET A 6 13.06 -16.58 22.68
N PRO A 7 12.46 -17.48 21.90
CA PRO A 7 13.11 -18.04 20.73
C PRO A 7 13.42 -16.93 19.72
N ASP A 8 14.58 -17.02 19.08
CA ASP A 8 14.91 -16.19 17.93
C ASP A 8 13.83 -16.37 16.87
N PHE A 9 13.49 -15.27 16.19
CA PHE A 9 12.58 -15.35 15.05
C PHE A 9 13.17 -16.30 14.01
N PRO A 10 12.37 -17.18 13.38
CA PRO A 10 12.88 -18.15 12.41
C PRO A 10 13.73 -17.42 11.37
N LYS A 11 14.93 -17.91 11.10
CA LYS A 11 15.75 -17.42 10.00
C LYS A 11 15.04 -17.76 8.69
N GLY A 12 14.85 -16.76 7.84
CA GLY A 12 14.18 -16.90 6.54
C GLY A 12 12.92 -16.07 6.41
N THR A 13 12.25 -16.21 5.28
CA THR A 13 11.00 -15.51 5.01
C THR A 13 9.89 -16.06 5.90
N PRO A 14 9.17 -15.24 6.66
CA PRO A 14 8.06 -15.71 7.47
C PRO A 14 6.99 -16.42 6.62
N ALA A 15 6.40 -17.47 7.15
CA ALA A 15 5.41 -18.29 6.42
C ALA A 15 4.23 -17.45 5.88
N PHE A 16 3.79 -16.43 6.63
CA PHE A 16 2.72 -15.55 6.16
C PHE A 16 3.11 -14.75 4.91
N VAL A 17 4.38 -14.34 4.76
CA VAL A 17 4.86 -13.64 3.56
C VAL A 17 4.79 -14.55 2.35
N GLU A 18 5.14 -15.84 2.50
CA GLU A 18 4.99 -16.83 1.44
C GLU A 18 3.52 -17.03 1.04
N MET A 19 2.61 -16.98 2.01
CA MET A 19 1.17 -17.00 1.72
C MET A 19 0.71 -15.77 0.94
N LEU A 20 1.29 -14.59 1.22
CA LEU A 20 0.94 -13.35 0.52
C LEU A 20 1.37 -13.33 -0.94
N LYS A 21 2.36 -14.14 -1.32
CA LYS A 21 2.82 -14.30 -2.72
C LYS A 21 1.88 -15.16 -3.58
N LYS A 22 0.97 -15.90 -2.96
CA LYS A 22 0.08 -16.79 -3.69
C LYS A 22 -0.98 -16.01 -4.44
N HIS A 23 -1.09 -16.30 -5.72
CA HIS A 23 -2.24 -15.89 -6.51
C HIS A 23 -3.43 -16.79 -6.18
N GLU A 24 -4.60 -16.18 -6.01
CA GLU A 24 -5.87 -16.87 -5.87
C GLU A 24 -6.64 -16.70 -7.18
N PRO A 25 -6.69 -17.74 -8.04
CA PRO A 25 -7.36 -17.62 -9.33
C PRO A 25 -8.86 -17.41 -9.14
N PHE A 26 -9.48 -16.73 -10.09
CA PHE A 26 -10.92 -16.57 -10.10
C PHE A 26 -11.58 -17.92 -10.32
N ILE A 27 -12.53 -18.28 -9.46
CA ILE A 27 -13.37 -19.46 -9.60
C ILE A 27 -14.77 -18.98 -9.98
N GLN A 28 -15.22 -19.39 -11.17
CA GLN A 28 -16.52 -19.03 -11.69
C GLN A 28 -17.66 -19.67 -10.89
N HIS A 29 -18.58 -18.84 -10.40
CA HIS A 29 -19.79 -19.27 -9.69
C HIS A 29 -21.05 -18.66 -10.31
N TRP A 30 -21.03 -18.33 -11.60
CA TRP A 30 -22.15 -17.68 -12.27
C TRP A 30 -23.37 -18.58 -12.38
N ASP A 31 -24.53 -18.03 -12.14
CA ASP A 31 -25.80 -18.67 -12.47
C ASP A 31 -26.10 -18.47 -13.96
N LEU A 32 -25.89 -19.51 -14.74
CA LEU A 32 -26.18 -19.55 -16.18
C LEU A 32 -27.53 -20.20 -16.49
N SER A 33 -28.36 -20.48 -15.50
CA SER A 33 -29.67 -21.12 -15.68
C SER A 33 -30.71 -20.21 -16.36
N ARG A 34 -30.46 -18.90 -16.38
CA ARG A 34 -31.31 -17.91 -17.03
C ARG A 34 -30.65 -17.23 -18.23
N PRO A 35 -31.41 -16.78 -19.25
CA PRO A 35 -30.90 -15.87 -20.25
C PRO A 35 -30.65 -14.46 -19.66
N SER A 36 -29.88 -13.63 -20.40
CA SER A 36 -29.77 -12.21 -20.07
C SER A 36 -31.10 -11.49 -20.23
N ALA A 37 -31.40 -10.55 -19.34
CA ALA A 37 -32.56 -9.67 -19.45
C ALA A 37 -32.38 -8.62 -20.57
N PRO A 38 -33.45 -7.99 -21.09
CA PRO A 38 -33.33 -6.98 -22.14
C PRO A 38 -32.51 -5.74 -21.76
N ASP A 39 -32.38 -5.44 -20.46
CA ASP A 39 -31.61 -4.33 -19.90
C ASP A 39 -30.23 -4.77 -19.39
N GLU A 40 -29.79 -5.96 -19.77
CA GLU A 40 -28.47 -6.49 -19.46
C GLU A 40 -27.58 -6.61 -20.70
N LEU A 41 -26.30 -6.35 -20.53
CA LEU A 41 -25.23 -6.68 -21.46
C LEU A 41 -24.76 -8.10 -21.15
N SER A 42 -24.95 -9.04 -22.09
CA SER A 42 -24.38 -10.38 -21.94
C SER A 42 -22.92 -10.40 -22.40
N LEU A 43 -22.02 -10.85 -21.52
CA LEU A 43 -20.62 -11.06 -21.85
C LEU A 43 -20.37 -12.41 -22.56
N LEU A 44 -21.36 -13.29 -22.55
CA LEU A 44 -21.29 -14.61 -23.16
C LEU A 44 -22.12 -14.67 -24.44
N PRO A 45 -21.64 -15.34 -25.49
CA PRO A 45 -20.33 -15.97 -25.66
C PRO A 45 -19.26 -14.98 -26.15
N GLY A 46 -19.56 -13.69 -26.19
CA GLY A 46 -18.77 -12.67 -26.87
C GLY A 46 -17.42 -12.33 -26.25
N GLY A 47 -17.31 -12.39 -24.93
CA GLY A 47 -16.12 -11.96 -24.20
C GLY A 47 -15.82 -10.46 -24.28
N ILE A 48 -14.70 -10.04 -23.70
CA ILE A 48 -14.30 -8.64 -23.53
C ILE A 48 -12.95 -8.36 -24.20
N SER A 49 -12.83 -7.18 -24.82
CA SER A 49 -11.56 -6.57 -25.23
C SER A 49 -11.31 -5.29 -24.45
N LEU A 50 -10.11 -5.12 -23.88
CA LEU A 50 -9.71 -3.92 -23.16
C LEU A 50 -9.02 -2.94 -24.13
N GLU A 51 -9.56 -1.72 -24.23
CA GLU A 51 -9.06 -0.63 -25.06
C GLU A 51 -8.55 0.52 -24.17
N PRO A 52 -7.26 0.48 -23.71
CA PRO A 52 -6.70 1.49 -22.85
C PRO A 52 -6.29 2.73 -23.65
N ALA A 53 -7.06 3.81 -23.55
CA ALA A 53 -6.76 5.09 -24.18
C ALA A 53 -6.55 6.23 -23.17
N PHE A 54 -6.47 5.90 -21.89
CA PHE A 54 -6.11 6.87 -20.84
C PHE A 54 -4.61 7.21 -20.91
N PRO A 55 -4.21 8.50 -20.91
CA PRO A 55 -2.82 8.90 -20.89
C PRO A 55 -2.12 8.47 -19.58
N ASP A 56 -1.11 7.61 -19.69
CA ASP A 56 -0.35 7.10 -18.54
C ASP A 56 1.15 7.02 -18.84
N PRO A 57 1.82 8.19 -18.92
CA PRO A 57 3.26 8.24 -19.26
C PRO A 57 4.15 7.56 -18.21
N GLU A 58 3.71 7.51 -16.96
CA GLU A 58 4.44 6.90 -15.84
C GLU A 58 4.13 5.41 -15.65
N LYS A 59 3.25 4.85 -16.49
CA LYS A 59 2.85 3.43 -16.46
C LYS A 59 2.28 2.96 -15.11
N LEU A 60 1.59 3.83 -14.43
CA LEU A 60 0.95 3.54 -13.14
C LEU A 60 -0.24 2.58 -13.27
N LEU A 61 -0.84 2.49 -14.45
CA LEU A 61 -1.98 1.59 -14.73
C LEU A 61 -1.56 0.21 -15.25
N ASP A 62 -0.29 -0.02 -15.56
CA ASP A 62 0.18 -1.30 -16.12
C ASP A 62 -0.24 -2.49 -15.26
N THR A 63 -0.11 -2.38 -13.93
CA THR A 63 -0.52 -3.42 -12.99
C THR A 63 -2.02 -3.65 -12.99
N ALA A 64 -2.83 -2.59 -13.02
CA ALA A 64 -4.28 -2.70 -13.05
C ALA A 64 -4.79 -3.33 -14.36
N TYR A 65 -4.18 -2.95 -15.49
CA TYR A 65 -4.50 -3.57 -16.78
C TYR A 65 -4.05 -5.03 -16.84
N ALA A 66 -2.89 -5.37 -16.28
CA ALA A 66 -2.41 -6.74 -16.21
C ALA A 66 -3.32 -7.62 -15.34
N ASP A 67 -3.70 -7.13 -14.16
CA ASP A 67 -4.61 -7.83 -13.26
C ASP A 67 -5.99 -8.05 -13.88
N PHE A 68 -6.52 -7.03 -14.56
CA PHE A 68 -7.81 -7.16 -15.24
C PHE A 68 -7.76 -8.15 -16.41
N ARG A 69 -6.68 -8.13 -17.23
CA ARG A 69 -6.50 -9.12 -18.31
C ARG A 69 -6.33 -10.53 -17.77
N ARG A 70 -5.60 -10.71 -16.68
CA ARG A 70 -5.46 -12.01 -16.01
C ARG A 70 -6.83 -12.53 -15.55
N PHE A 71 -7.60 -11.69 -14.88
CA PHE A 71 -8.97 -12.03 -14.46
C PHE A 71 -9.84 -12.43 -15.65
N LEU A 72 -9.81 -11.67 -16.76
CA LEU A 72 -10.59 -12.01 -17.97
C LEU A 72 -10.16 -13.37 -18.57
N SER A 73 -8.87 -13.70 -18.49
CA SER A 73 -8.37 -14.99 -18.94
C SER A 73 -8.87 -16.14 -18.06
N GLU A 74 -8.85 -15.95 -16.75
CA GLU A 74 -9.35 -16.92 -15.77
C GLU A 74 -10.87 -17.12 -15.86
N ALA A 75 -11.59 -16.05 -16.22
CA ALA A 75 -13.02 -16.06 -16.44
C ALA A 75 -13.45 -16.54 -17.85
N GLU A 76 -12.48 -16.92 -18.72
CA GLU A 76 -12.70 -17.32 -20.11
C GLU A 76 -13.41 -16.22 -20.96
N LEU A 77 -13.16 -14.94 -20.63
CA LEU A 77 -13.75 -13.78 -21.32
C LEU A 77 -12.75 -13.00 -22.18
N SER A 78 -11.51 -13.45 -22.29
CA SER A 78 -10.44 -12.72 -23.01
C SER A 78 -10.64 -12.66 -24.51
N GLY A 79 -10.21 -11.57 -25.15
CA GLY A 79 -10.15 -11.43 -26.62
C GLY A 79 -11.52 -11.33 -27.30
N GLY A 80 -12.52 -10.89 -26.53
CA GLY A 80 -13.88 -10.82 -26.97
C GLY A 80 -14.24 -9.58 -27.81
N LYS A 81 -15.52 -9.50 -28.19
CA LYS A 81 -16.07 -8.46 -29.07
C LYS A 81 -16.57 -7.22 -28.33
N ILE A 82 -16.81 -7.32 -27.03
CA ILE A 82 -17.34 -6.22 -26.23
C ILE A 82 -16.17 -5.34 -25.77
N PRO A 83 -16.00 -4.11 -26.28
CA PRO A 83 -14.90 -3.25 -25.89
C PRO A 83 -15.16 -2.63 -24.51
N VAL A 84 -14.13 -2.66 -23.66
CA VAL A 84 -14.00 -1.80 -22.48
C VAL A 84 -13.11 -0.63 -22.86
N LYS A 85 -13.71 0.51 -23.14
CA LYS A 85 -13.04 1.74 -23.55
C LYS A 85 -12.64 2.55 -22.32
N VAL A 86 -11.35 2.68 -22.08
CA VAL A 86 -10.82 3.45 -20.93
C VAL A 86 -10.28 4.77 -21.44
N LYS A 87 -10.85 5.90 -20.97
CA LYS A 87 -10.47 7.22 -21.46
C LYS A 87 -10.39 8.28 -20.36
N GLU A 88 -9.62 9.31 -20.61
CA GLU A 88 -9.58 10.49 -19.78
C GLU A 88 -10.81 11.36 -20.03
N THR A 89 -11.38 11.87 -18.94
CA THR A 89 -12.46 12.86 -18.98
C THR A 89 -12.26 13.81 -17.79
N ALA A 90 -12.10 15.09 -18.06
CA ALA A 90 -11.88 16.11 -17.03
C ALA A 90 -13.11 16.30 -16.13
N GLY A 91 -12.89 16.79 -14.91
CA GLY A 91 -13.93 17.23 -13.99
C GLY A 91 -14.34 16.21 -12.93
N PHE A 92 -13.73 15.04 -12.90
CA PHE A 92 -13.93 14.11 -11.80
C PHE A 92 -13.09 14.52 -10.55
N PRO A 93 -13.64 14.35 -9.33
CA PRO A 93 -12.84 14.40 -8.11
C PRO A 93 -11.75 13.32 -8.08
N GLU A 94 -10.74 13.51 -7.23
CA GLU A 94 -9.65 12.54 -7.03
C GLU A 94 -10.21 11.11 -6.79
N GLU A 95 -9.68 10.12 -7.51
CA GLU A 95 -10.08 8.70 -7.51
C GLU A 95 -11.55 8.44 -7.94
N ALA A 96 -12.28 9.44 -8.43
CA ALA A 96 -13.64 9.22 -8.89
C ALA A 96 -13.65 8.73 -10.34
N TYR A 97 -14.69 7.98 -10.68
CA TYR A 97 -14.87 7.45 -12.03
C TYR A 97 -16.35 7.33 -12.39
N ARG A 98 -16.60 7.25 -13.68
CA ARG A 98 -17.86 6.83 -14.28
C ARG A 98 -17.65 5.55 -15.06
N LEU A 99 -18.46 4.54 -14.76
CA LEU A 99 -18.55 3.31 -15.54
C LEU A 99 -19.92 3.27 -16.20
N THR A 100 -19.95 3.34 -17.52
CA THR A 100 -21.17 3.24 -18.31
C THR A 100 -21.21 1.88 -18.98
N ILE A 101 -22.27 1.10 -18.71
CA ILE A 101 -22.51 -0.19 -19.32
C ILE A 101 -23.63 -0.01 -20.34
N GLU A 102 -23.29 -0.15 -21.61
CA GLU A 102 -24.21 -0.03 -22.76
C GLU A 102 -24.46 -1.42 -23.35
N LYS A 103 -25.35 -1.49 -24.34
CA LYS A 103 -25.72 -2.76 -24.98
C LYS A 103 -24.54 -3.47 -25.68
N GLU A 104 -23.56 -2.73 -26.18
CA GLU A 104 -22.50 -3.26 -27.03
C GLU A 104 -21.11 -2.86 -26.57
N CYS A 105 -20.97 -2.02 -25.54
CA CYS A 105 -19.68 -1.60 -25.01
C CYS A 105 -19.78 -1.19 -23.54
N ILE A 106 -18.61 -1.11 -22.92
CA ILE A 106 -18.42 -0.58 -21.58
C ILE A 106 -17.47 0.61 -21.69
N VAL A 107 -17.80 1.73 -21.06
CA VAL A 107 -16.97 2.93 -21.07
C VAL A 107 -16.56 3.27 -19.62
N LEU A 108 -15.27 3.37 -19.38
CA LEU A 108 -14.69 3.78 -18.09
C LEU A 108 -13.99 5.13 -18.26
N GLU A 109 -14.41 6.11 -17.47
CA GLU A 109 -13.95 7.50 -17.53
C GLU A 109 -13.48 7.97 -16.16
N SER A 110 -12.38 8.70 -16.13
CA SER A 110 -11.86 9.40 -14.95
C SER A 110 -10.95 10.54 -15.38
N SER A 111 -10.60 11.42 -14.44
CA SER A 111 -9.57 12.44 -14.63
C SER A 111 -8.20 12.05 -14.07
N ASP A 112 -8.08 10.89 -13.42
CA ASP A 112 -6.81 10.41 -12.85
C ASP A 112 -6.65 8.88 -12.96
N THR A 113 -5.42 8.40 -12.83
CA THR A 113 -5.06 6.98 -12.93
C THR A 113 -5.75 6.15 -11.84
N GLU A 114 -5.94 6.70 -10.65
CA GLU A 114 -6.54 5.97 -9.53
C GLU A 114 -8.04 5.77 -9.73
N GLY A 115 -8.74 6.74 -10.32
CA GLY A 115 -10.13 6.55 -10.71
C GLY A 115 -10.29 5.45 -11.77
N ILE A 116 -9.38 5.38 -12.76
CA ILE A 116 -9.36 4.27 -13.73
C ILE A 116 -9.10 2.94 -13.04
N ARG A 117 -8.10 2.86 -12.16
CA ARG A 117 -7.80 1.65 -11.37
C ARG A 117 -9.03 1.18 -10.58
N ARG A 118 -9.69 2.08 -9.85
CA ARG A 118 -10.90 1.77 -9.07
C ARG A 118 -12.05 1.28 -9.97
N GLY A 119 -12.22 1.92 -11.12
CA GLY A 119 -13.24 1.54 -12.08
C GLY A 119 -13.02 0.16 -12.67
N LEU A 120 -11.78 -0.22 -12.98
CA LEU A 120 -11.42 -1.57 -13.44
C LEU A 120 -11.69 -2.63 -12.39
N TYR A 121 -11.34 -2.36 -11.12
CA TYR A 121 -11.62 -3.29 -10.03
C TYR A 121 -13.12 -3.42 -9.77
N TYR A 122 -13.87 -2.32 -9.82
CA TYR A 122 -15.31 -2.38 -9.69
C TYR A 122 -15.96 -3.15 -10.85
N LEU A 123 -15.51 -2.95 -12.08
CA LEU A 123 -15.98 -3.74 -13.24
C LEU A 123 -15.66 -5.22 -13.06
N ARG A 124 -14.45 -5.55 -12.59
CA ARG A 124 -14.08 -6.93 -12.24
C ARG A 124 -15.05 -7.55 -11.24
N ASP A 125 -15.42 -6.82 -10.19
CA ASP A 125 -16.37 -7.30 -9.16
C ASP A 125 -17.75 -7.54 -9.73
N LEU A 126 -18.23 -6.66 -10.61
CA LEU A 126 -19.51 -6.85 -11.31
C LEU A 126 -19.48 -8.12 -12.18
N ILE A 127 -18.40 -8.32 -12.94
CA ILE A 127 -18.22 -9.52 -13.79
C ILE A 127 -18.08 -10.77 -12.92
N ALA A 128 -17.33 -10.69 -11.81
CA ALA A 128 -17.18 -11.83 -10.90
C ALA A 128 -18.52 -12.29 -10.31
N ALA A 129 -19.45 -11.35 -10.10
CA ALA A 129 -20.78 -11.65 -9.59
C ALA A 129 -21.71 -12.22 -10.68
N SER A 130 -21.60 -11.74 -11.93
CA SER A 130 -22.48 -12.18 -13.03
C SER A 130 -21.88 -11.84 -14.41
N PRO A 131 -22.01 -12.72 -15.42
CA PRO A 131 -21.65 -12.39 -16.80
C PRO A 131 -22.73 -11.55 -17.49
N PHE A 132 -23.85 -11.27 -16.82
CA PHE A 132 -24.94 -10.42 -17.29
C PHE A 132 -24.92 -9.11 -16.54
N LEU A 133 -24.39 -8.06 -17.16
CA LEU A 133 -24.19 -6.76 -16.53
C LEU A 133 -25.38 -5.85 -16.80
N LYS A 134 -26.01 -5.32 -15.75
CA LYS A 134 -27.10 -4.37 -15.88
C LYS A 134 -26.61 -3.10 -16.58
N GLN A 135 -27.30 -2.71 -17.68
CA GLN A 135 -27.01 -1.47 -18.39
C GLN A 135 -27.30 -0.25 -17.50
N GLY A 136 -26.47 0.77 -17.64
CA GLY A 136 -26.62 2.00 -16.87
C GLY A 136 -25.31 2.70 -16.59
N VAL A 137 -25.40 3.75 -15.79
CA VAL A 137 -24.27 4.59 -15.39
C VAL A 137 -23.98 4.40 -13.90
N HIS A 138 -22.75 4.11 -13.59
CA HIS A 138 -22.23 3.97 -12.22
C HIS A 138 -21.23 5.10 -11.95
N ASP A 139 -21.68 6.18 -11.32
CA ASP A 139 -20.82 7.23 -10.82
C ASP A 139 -20.34 6.87 -9.43
N ARG A 140 -19.04 6.77 -9.26
CA ARG A 140 -18.41 6.36 -7.99
C ARG A 140 -17.28 7.29 -7.60
N LYS A 141 -17.14 7.51 -6.31
CA LYS A 141 -16.00 8.19 -5.68
C LYS A 141 -15.72 7.58 -4.31
N PRO A 142 -14.48 7.60 -3.84
CA PRO A 142 -14.20 7.11 -2.50
C PRO A 142 -14.85 7.99 -1.45
N TRP A 143 -15.41 7.38 -0.41
CA TRP A 143 -15.96 8.09 0.75
C TRP A 143 -14.84 8.67 1.64
N LEU A 144 -13.75 7.89 1.83
CA LEU A 144 -12.58 8.30 2.58
C LEU A 144 -11.42 8.57 1.62
N LYS A 145 -10.79 9.73 1.73
CA LYS A 145 -9.61 10.08 0.94
C LYS A 145 -8.41 9.17 1.24
N ASN A 146 -8.13 8.94 2.52
CA ASN A 146 -6.99 8.14 2.96
C ASN A 146 -7.49 6.81 3.55
N ARG A 147 -7.07 5.71 2.94
CA ARG A 147 -7.41 4.34 3.35
C ARG A 147 -6.08 3.61 3.56
N ILE A 148 -5.56 3.71 4.80
CA ILE A 148 -4.18 3.37 5.13
C ILE A 148 -4.14 2.08 5.94
N SER A 149 -3.37 1.09 5.47
CA SER A 149 -3.01 -0.10 6.22
C SER A 149 -1.66 0.09 6.92
N ARG A 150 -1.42 -0.66 8.01
CA ARG A 150 -0.14 -0.63 8.72
C ARG A 150 0.88 -1.55 8.06
N CYS A 151 2.16 -1.22 8.26
CA CYS A 151 3.26 -2.14 8.05
C CYS A 151 3.16 -3.37 8.99
N PHE A 152 3.79 -4.47 8.61
CA PHE A 152 3.78 -5.68 9.43
C PHE A 152 4.59 -5.50 10.73
N PHE A 153 5.79 -4.99 10.64
CA PHE A 153 6.70 -4.96 11.76
C PHE A 153 7.28 -3.58 12.08
N GLY A 154 7.58 -2.76 11.08
CA GLY A 154 8.40 -1.56 11.30
C GLY A 154 9.74 -1.91 11.95
N PRO A 155 10.45 -0.95 12.56
CA PRO A 155 11.72 -1.18 13.24
C PRO A 155 11.49 -1.66 14.70
N ILE A 156 10.91 -2.85 14.90
CA ILE A 156 10.64 -3.41 16.23
C ILE A 156 11.89 -4.09 16.76
N LYS A 157 12.70 -3.38 17.54
CA LYS A 157 13.93 -3.88 18.18
C LYS A 157 13.67 -4.47 19.57
N ARG A 158 12.63 -5.31 19.71
CA ARG A 158 12.31 -5.99 20.98
C ARG A 158 11.79 -7.40 20.73
N PRO A 159 12.04 -8.33 21.65
CA PRO A 159 11.41 -9.64 21.60
C PRO A 159 9.86 -9.55 21.53
N PRO A 160 9.20 -10.50 20.85
CA PRO A 160 9.81 -11.61 20.10
C PRO A 160 10.30 -11.22 18.70
N PHE A 161 10.05 -10.01 18.25
CA PHE A 161 10.13 -9.71 16.83
C PHE A 161 11.45 -9.10 16.37
N ASN A 162 12.23 -8.48 17.14
CA ASN A 162 13.53 -7.87 16.79
C ASN A 162 13.78 -7.71 15.26
N ILE A 163 12.74 -7.24 14.53
CA ILE A 163 12.67 -7.17 13.06
C ILE A 163 12.58 -5.71 12.64
N ASP A 164 13.21 -5.43 11.51
CA ASP A 164 13.10 -4.15 10.83
C ASP A 164 12.90 -4.41 9.33
N GLU A 165 11.71 -4.11 8.82
CA GLU A 165 11.33 -4.33 7.42
C GLU A 165 12.25 -3.61 6.43
N LEU A 166 12.86 -2.51 6.83
CA LEU A 166 13.74 -1.72 5.98
C LEU A 166 15.20 -2.18 6.03
N MET A 167 15.54 -3.17 6.88
CA MET A 167 16.93 -3.61 7.08
C MET A 167 17.20 -5.05 6.65
N ASN A 168 16.16 -5.85 6.43
CA ASN A 168 16.34 -7.21 5.95
C ASN A 168 15.98 -7.34 4.46
N ASP A 169 16.35 -8.45 3.84
CA ASP A 169 16.16 -8.71 2.42
C ASP A 169 14.80 -9.33 2.08
N ILE A 170 13.91 -9.47 3.08
CA ILE A 170 12.57 -10.01 2.90
C ILE A 170 11.69 -8.97 2.23
N ASP A 171 10.98 -9.38 1.20
CA ASP A 171 9.93 -8.58 0.61
C ASP A 171 8.61 -8.83 1.34
N TYR A 172 8.24 -7.89 2.22
CA TYR A 172 6.98 -7.96 2.98
C TYR A 172 5.75 -7.54 2.18
N TYR A 173 5.96 -6.93 1.02
CA TYR A 173 4.89 -6.41 0.16
C TYR A 173 5.00 -7.00 -1.25
N PRO A 174 4.83 -8.34 -1.40
CA PRO A 174 4.87 -8.97 -2.71
C PRO A 174 3.74 -8.45 -3.60
N GLU A 175 3.91 -8.54 -4.90
CA GLU A 175 3.00 -7.96 -5.89
C GLU A 175 1.56 -8.46 -5.75
N GLU A 176 1.37 -9.75 -5.48
CA GLU A 176 0.04 -10.33 -5.26
C GLU A 176 -0.66 -9.72 -4.03
N TYR A 177 0.10 -9.39 -2.98
CA TYR A 177 -0.46 -8.70 -1.81
C TYR A 177 -0.81 -7.24 -2.12
N LEU A 178 0.06 -6.53 -2.84
CA LEU A 178 -0.23 -5.15 -3.25
C LEU A 178 -1.44 -5.07 -4.19
N SER A 179 -1.57 -6.03 -5.11
CA SER A 179 -2.75 -6.15 -5.97
C SER A 179 -4.03 -6.31 -5.15
N ARG A 180 -4.04 -7.21 -4.15
CA ARG A 180 -5.20 -7.38 -3.25
C ARG A 180 -5.52 -6.12 -2.47
N LEU A 181 -4.53 -5.47 -1.87
CA LEU A 181 -4.74 -4.21 -1.15
C LEU A 181 -5.33 -3.12 -2.05
N ALA A 182 -4.80 -2.99 -3.27
CA ALA A 182 -5.30 -2.04 -4.25
C ALA A 182 -6.75 -2.35 -4.65
N HIS A 183 -7.08 -3.61 -4.89
CA HIS A 183 -8.43 -4.05 -5.21
C HIS A 183 -9.43 -3.76 -4.08
N GLU A 184 -9.04 -3.97 -2.83
CA GLU A 184 -9.84 -3.61 -1.64
C GLU A 184 -9.92 -2.10 -1.37
N GLY A 185 -9.27 -1.29 -2.19
CA GLY A 185 -9.35 0.15 -2.09
C GLY A 185 -8.33 0.80 -1.17
N ILE A 186 -7.37 0.07 -0.61
CA ILE A 186 -6.25 0.64 0.15
C ILE A 186 -5.39 1.50 -0.77
N ASN A 187 -5.11 2.74 -0.36
CA ASN A 187 -4.29 3.70 -1.10
C ASN A 187 -3.08 4.21 -0.31
N GLY A 188 -2.81 3.61 0.83
CA GLY A 188 -1.65 3.96 1.64
C GLY A 188 -1.15 2.83 2.53
N LEU A 189 0.15 2.81 2.76
CA LEU A 189 0.80 1.99 3.77
C LEU A 189 1.54 2.89 4.74
N TRP A 190 1.36 2.64 6.04
CA TRP A 190 2.04 3.36 7.10
C TRP A 190 3.25 2.56 7.54
N LEU A 191 4.47 3.08 7.26
CA LEU A 191 5.73 2.54 7.75
C LEU A 191 6.29 3.40 8.87
N THR A 192 6.89 2.76 9.85
CA THR A 192 7.55 3.45 10.96
C THR A 192 9.05 3.53 10.71
N MET A 193 9.62 4.71 10.90
CA MET A 193 11.07 4.94 10.95
C MET A 193 11.43 5.67 12.25
N TYR A 194 12.65 5.47 12.72
CA TYR A 194 13.18 6.23 13.85
C TYR A 194 14.22 7.23 13.34
N PHE A 195 14.22 8.44 13.91
CA PHE A 195 15.24 9.45 13.60
C PHE A 195 16.66 8.97 13.85
N ARG A 196 16.88 8.19 14.92
CA ARG A 196 18.19 7.60 15.24
C ARG A 196 18.73 6.67 14.15
N ASP A 197 17.87 6.20 13.25
CA ASP A 197 18.25 5.32 12.13
C ASP A 197 18.59 6.14 10.87
N LEU A 198 18.52 7.49 10.96
CA LEU A 198 18.92 8.44 9.93
C LEU A 198 20.20 9.17 10.32
N PRO A 199 20.96 9.73 9.38
CA PRO A 199 22.11 10.57 9.69
C PRO A 199 21.72 11.75 10.57
N SER A 200 22.56 12.09 11.54
CA SER A 200 22.32 13.21 12.43
C SER A 200 23.60 14.01 12.62
N SER A 201 23.53 15.34 12.50
CA SER A 201 24.63 16.24 12.80
C SER A 201 24.92 16.33 14.30
N ILE A 202 23.90 16.07 15.13
CA ILE A 202 24.01 16.15 16.60
C ILE A 202 24.49 14.83 17.18
N PHE A 203 24.10 13.70 16.61
CA PHE A 203 24.46 12.36 17.07
C PHE A 203 25.23 11.61 15.98
N PRO A 204 26.52 11.93 15.74
CA PRO A 204 27.28 11.40 14.59
C PRO A 204 27.47 9.87 14.60
N GLY A 205 27.23 9.21 15.73
CA GLY A 205 27.19 7.75 15.84
C GLY A 205 25.93 7.09 15.31
N ARG A 206 24.91 7.87 14.95
CA ARG A 206 23.62 7.38 14.48
C ARG A 206 23.56 7.25 12.95
N GLY A 207 22.59 6.51 12.48
CA GLY A 207 22.32 6.38 11.05
C GLY A 207 23.39 5.65 10.25
N LYS A 208 24.18 4.78 10.84
CA LYS A 208 25.25 4.02 10.14
C LYS A 208 24.74 3.24 8.93
N ASP A 209 23.50 2.74 9.00
CA ASP A 209 22.85 1.96 7.96
C ASP A 209 21.77 2.75 7.19
N ALA A 210 21.79 4.08 7.29
CA ALA A 210 20.75 4.94 6.72
C ALA A 210 20.62 4.76 5.22
N GLU A 211 21.73 4.66 4.48
CA GLU A 211 21.72 4.46 3.02
C GLU A 211 21.02 3.16 2.63
N LYS A 212 21.31 2.06 3.31
CA LYS A 212 20.65 0.76 3.07
C LYS A 212 19.14 0.87 3.34
N ARG A 213 18.76 1.51 4.44
CA ARG A 213 17.37 1.73 4.84
C ARG A 213 16.62 2.58 3.81
N LEU A 214 17.18 3.71 3.41
CA LEU A 214 16.60 4.61 2.44
C LEU A 214 16.49 3.96 1.05
N ALA A 215 17.48 3.17 0.64
CA ALA A 215 17.41 2.41 -0.60
C ALA A 215 16.25 1.41 -0.59
N LYS A 216 16.08 0.64 0.49
CA LYS A 216 14.94 -0.27 0.63
C LYS A 216 13.60 0.48 0.65
N LEU A 217 13.52 1.61 1.36
CA LEU A 217 12.33 2.45 1.39
C LEU A 217 11.97 2.95 -0.02
N ARG A 218 12.96 3.42 -0.78
CA ARG A 218 12.75 3.88 -2.17
C ARG A 218 12.16 2.79 -3.04
N LEU A 219 12.74 1.59 -3.03
CA LEU A 219 12.21 0.43 -3.77
C LEU A 219 10.78 0.08 -3.35
N THR A 220 10.48 0.18 -2.05
CA THR A 220 9.11 -0.07 -1.54
C THR A 220 8.14 0.99 -2.05
N VAL A 221 8.53 2.27 -2.04
CA VAL A 221 7.71 3.38 -2.57
C VAL A 221 7.43 3.18 -4.06
N GLU A 222 8.47 2.91 -4.86
CA GLU A 222 8.34 2.70 -6.31
C GLU A 222 7.42 1.52 -6.64
N ARG A 223 7.55 0.41 -5.91
CA ARG A 223 6.70 -0.76 -6.09
C ARG A 223 5.24 -0.45 -5.71
N CYS A 224 5.02 0.14 -4.54
CA CYS A 224 3.67 0.48 -4.06
C CYS A 224 2.97 1.48 -5.00
N ALA A 225 3.70 2.45 -5.55
CA ALA A 225 3.15 3.45 -6.48
C ALA A 225 2.52 2.80 -7.72
N ARG A 226 3.09 1.71 -8.23
CA ARG A 226 2.52 0.95 -9.36
C ARG A 226 1.15 0.34 -9.07
N TYR A 227 0.80 0.21 -7.78
CA TYR A 227 -0.50 -0.26 -7.31
C TYR A 227 -1.38 0.87 -6.77
N GLY A 228 -0.99 2.15 -6.96
CA GLY A 228 -1.71 3.31 -6.43
C GLY A 228 -1.64 3.44 -4.92
N ILE A 229 -0.62 2.86 -4.29
CA ILE A 229 -0.45 2.84 -2.84
C ILE A 229 0.71 3.78 -2.46
N ARG A 230 0.39 4.83 -1.71
CA ARG A 230 1.36 5.79 -1.18
C ARG A 230 1.99 5.27 0.11
N ILE A 231 3.23 5.65 0.38
CA ILE A 231 3.89 5.34 1.65
C ILE A 231 3.79 6.55 2.57
N TYR A 232 3.24 6.32 3.76
CA TYR A 232 3.18 7.27 4.86
C TYR A 232 4.23 6.88 5.89
N VAL A 233 5.25 7.71 6.05
CA VAL A 233 6.32 7.45 7.02
C VAL A 233 5.94 8.08 8.35
N PHE A 234 5.81 7.25 9.39
CA PHE A 234 5.65 7.70 10.76
C PHE A 234 7.02 7.81 11.43
N LEU A 235 7.42 9.02 11.73
CA LEU A 235 8.64 9.32 12.44
C LEU A 235 8.33 9.41 13.94
N SER A 236 8.82 8.45 14.71
CA SER A 236 8.40 8.27 16.12
C SER A 236 9.30 8.91 17.15
N GLU A 237 10.44 9.42 16.75
CA GLU A 237 11.48 9.95 17.65
C GLU A 237 11.94 11.35 17.25
N PRO A 238 12.64 12.05 18.13
CA PRO A 238 13.05 11.64 19.48
C PRO A 238 11.93 11.94 20.49
N LYS A 239 11.66 10.98 21.40
CA LYS A 239 10.68 11.18 22.48
C LYS A 239 11.32 11.25 23.85
N LEU A 240 12.29 10.38 24.10
CA LEU A 240 12.86 10.14 25.40
C LEU A 240 14.34 9.80 25.29
N PHE A 241 15.10 10.13 26.36
CA PHE A 241 16.37 9.51 26.68
C PHE A 241 16.15 8.41 27.73
N GLY A 242 16.83 7.28 27.63
CA GLY A 242 16.72 6.22 28.61
C GLY A 242 16.89 4.81 28.06
N SER A 243 16.41 3.82 28.81
CA SER A 243 16.64 2.40 28.53
C SER A 243 15.54 1.73 27.69
N SER A 244 14.56 2.46 27.22
CA SER A 244 13.50 1.93 26.34
C SER A 244 14.00 1.76 24.91
N HIS A 245 13.45 0.79 24.19
CA HIS A 245 13.69 0.64 22.75
C HIS A 245 13.17 1.83 21.90
N PHE A 246 12.33 2.69 22.47
CA PHE A 246 11.89 3.95 21.87
C PHE A 246 12.74 5.15 22.31
N ALA A 247 13.67 4.96 23.23
CA ALA A 247 14.48 6.03 23.76
C ALA A 247 15.83 6.12 23.07
N VAL A 248 16.35 7.33 22.98
CA VAL A 248 17.79 7.56 22.74
C VAL A 248 18.55 7.14 23.99
N PRO A 249 19.70 6.43 23.90
CA PRO A 249 20.48 6.10 25.08
C PRO A 249 20.84 7.32 25.91
N MET A 250 20.79 7.19 27.25
CA MET A 250 21.15 8.29 28.15
C MET A 250 22.63 8.73 28.01
N GLU A 251 23.47 7.86 27.49
CA GLU A 251 24.87 8.19 27.19
C GLU A 251 25.01 9.27 26.11
N ASP A 252 24.08 9.29 25.13
CA ASP A 252 24.04 10.34 24.09
C ASP A 252 23.65 11.70 24.69
N ALA A 253 22.96 11.71 25.85
CA ALA A 253 22.56 12.93 26.52
C ALA A 253 23.74 13.59 27.30
N LYS A 254 24.83 12.88 27.54
CA LYS A 254 26.02 13.44 28.26
C LYS A 254 26.67 14.58 27.50
N ASP A 255 26.66 14.46 26.15
CA ASP A 255 27.28 15.46 25.29
C ASP A 255 26.30 16.60 24.94
N HIS A 256 25.02 16.38 25.20
CA HIS A 256 23.92 17.32 24.89
C HIS A 256 22.90 17.41 26.05
N PRO A 257 23.32 17.84 27.25
CA PRO A 257 22.43 17.91 28.40
C PRO A 257 21.25 18.86 28.20
N GLU A 258 21.40 19.86 27.34
CA GLU A 258 20.35 20.81 26.98
C GLU A 258 19.18 20.18 26.25
N LEU A 259 19.35 18.98 25.67
CA LEU A 259 18.30 18.22 25.02
C LEU A 259 17.44 17.42 25.98
N VAL A 260 17.88 17.27 27.23
CA VAL A 260 17.15 16.52 28.25
C VAL A 260 16.21 17.45 28.99
N GLY A 261 14.90 17.22 28.81
CA GLY A 261 13.86 17.92 29.53
C GLY A 261 13.52 17.24 30.86
N ALA A 262 12.24 17.26 31.24
CA ALA A 262 11.79 16.72 32.51
C ALA A 262 12.12 15.22 32.67
N SER A 263 12.60 14.87 33.87
CA SER A 263 12.82 13.47 34.25
C SER A 263 11.48 12.78 34.56
N ILE A 264 11.35 11.54 34.13
CA ILE A 264 10.17 10.69 34.37
C ILE A 264 10.61 9.31 34.87
N ALA A 265 9.66 8.59 35.47
CA ALA A 265 9.87 7.23 35.98
C ALA A 265 11.10 7.11 36.89
N ASP A 266 11.16 7.93 37.94
CA ASP A 266 12.23 7.95 38.96
C ASP A 266 13.62 8.17 38.36
N GLY A 267 13.74 9.04 37.34
CA GLY A 267 15.01 9.38 36.70
C GLY A 267 15.52 8.38 35.66
N ARG A 268 14.73 7.33 35.36
CA ARG A 268 15.12 6.34 34.33
C ARG A 268 15.00 6.87 32.91
N PHE A 269 14.18 7.89 32.72
CA PHE A 269 13.97 8.53 31.43
C PHE A 269 13.99 10.04 31.57
N GLY A 270 14.55 10.72 30.59
CA GLY A 270 14.41 12.14 30.38
C GLY A 270 13.58 12.40 29.14
N THR A 271 12.67 13.36 29.18
CA THR A 271 11.96 13.79 27.98
C THR A 271 12.91 14.49 27.01
N PHE A 272 12.64 14.46 25.73
CA PHE A 272 13.43 15.21 24.75
C PHE A 272 12.96 16.66 24.72
N CYS A 273 13.89 17.61 24.85
CA CYS A 273 13.62 19.05 24.79
C CYS A 273 13.85 19.58 23.37
N THR A 274 12.80 20.05 22.72
CA THR A 274 12.88 20.68 21.39
C THR A 274 12.91 22.22 21.46
N SER A 275 12.91 22.78 22.67
CA SER A 275 12.86 24.25 22.87
C SER A 275 14.23 24.91 22.82
N THR A 276 15.30 24.15 22.78
CA THR A 276 16.68 24.65 22.62
C THR A 276 17.04 24.75 21.14
N GLU A 277 18.03 25.57 20.81
CA GLU A 277 18.55 25.68 19.44
C GLU A 277 18.99 24.31 18.91
N THR A 278 19.80 23.57 19.70
CA THR A 278 20.24 22.21 19.37
C THR A 278 19.04 21.27 19.19
N GLY A 279 18.03 21.36 20.06
CA GLY A 279 16.82 20.54 19.98
C GLY A 279 15.99 20.83 18.73
N SER A 280 15.89 22.08 18.33
CA SER A 280 15.17 22.46 17.10
C SER A 280 15.85 21.98 15.82
N LEU A 281 17.21 21.92 15.82
CA LEU A 281 18.01 21.40 14.70
C LEU A 281 18.00 19.86 14.59
N SER A 282 17.51 19.16 15.64
CA SER A 282 17.37 17.69 15.61
C SER A 282 16.24 17.21 14.70
N PHE A 283 15.37 18.13 14.31
CA PHE A 283 14.26 17.86 13.39
C PHE A 283 14.54 18.53 12.05
N PRO A 284 14.49 17.79 10.94
CA PRO A 284 14.59 18.37 9.62
C PRO A 284 13.42 19.28 9.27
#